data_0a79e77a764f4221a0da4acbf6751a64
#
_entry.id   0a79e77a764f4221a0da4acbf6751a64
#
_cell.length_a   1.000
_cell.length_b   1.000
_cell.length_c   1.000
_cell.angle_alpha   90.00
_cell.angle_beta   90.00
_cell.angle_gamma   90.00
#
_symmetry.space_group_name_H-M   'P 1'
#
loop_
_entity.id
_entity.type
_entity.pdbx_description
1 polymer ?
#
loop_
_entity_poly.entity_id
_entity_poly.type
_entity_poly.pdbx_seq_one_letter_code
_entity_poly.pdbx_strand_id
1 'polypeptide(L)'
;MSDIPSLRRILAQSHTIAVVGLSADWFRPSYFAAKYMITHGYTVIPVNPRYAEILGQKSYKSLRDIPAEIAAKIDIVDCFRKTGDIMPIAEDAIAIGAKVLWQQIGVLHHEADAMVRAAGMDSVMDRCVKIEHGRLFGGLNWCGVNTGVISAKRPQWLAY
;
A
#
# COMPACT_ATOMS: atom_id res chain seq x y z
N MET A 1 10.12 9.69 7.63
CA MET A 1 8.73 9.39 8.05
C MET A 1 7.82 10.28 7.24
N SER A 2 6.83 9.71 6.56
CA SER A 2 5.89 10.51 5.76
C SER A 2 4.95 11.28 6.69
N ASP A 3 4.85 12.58 6.51
CA ASP A 3 3.94 13.46 7.25
C ASP A 3 2.50 13.39 6.71
N ILE A 4 1.55 13.97 7.44
CA ILE A 4 0.12 13.97 7.07
C ILE A 4 -0.13 14.64 5.70
N PRO A 5 0.45 15.82 5.39
CA PRO A 5 0.33 16.43 4.07
C PRO A 5 0.78 15.52 2.93
N SER A 6 1.93 14.86 3.08
CA SER A 6 2.46 13.92 2.08
C SER A 6 1.54 12.71 1.89
N LEU A 7 1.04 12.10 2.98
CA LEU A 7 0.10 10.99 2.89
C LEU A 7 -1.21 11.40 2.20
N ARG A 8 -1.74 12.57 2.54
CA ARG A 8 -2.94 13.12 1.90
C ARG A 8 -2.73 13.33 0.41
N ARG A 9 -1.61 13.93 0.00
CA ARG A 9 -1.25 14.15 -1.39
C ARG A 9 -1.14 12.83 -2.15
N ILE A 10 -0.38 11.87 -1.62
CA ILE A 10 -0.20 10.55 -2.23
C ILE A 10 -1.55 9.88 -2.47
N LEU A 11 -2.38 9.76 -1.44
CA LEU A 11 -3.67 9.08 -1.56
C LEU A 11 -4.67 9.84 -2.45
N ALA A 12 -4.67 11.17 -2.45
CA ALA A 12 -5.54 11.96 -3.30
C ALA A 12 -5.18 11.90 -4.79
N GLN A 13 -3.91 11.72 -5.12
CA GLN A 13 -3.40 11.72 -6.50
C GLN A 13 -3.26 10.32 -7.09
N SER A 14 -3.38 9.27 -6.27
CA SER A 14 -3.26 7.89 -6.71
C SER A 14 -4.62 7.30 -7.04
N HIS A 15 -4.66 6.45 -8.07
CA HIS A 15 -5.86 5.77 -8.53
C HIS A 15 -5.67 4.24 -8.66
N THR A 16 -4.45 3.79 -8.93
CA THR A 16 -4.14 2.38 -9.17
C THR A 16 -3.10 1.88 -8.18
N ILE A 17 -3.43 0.80 -7.49
CA ILE A 17 -2.60 0.19 -6.44
C ILE A 17 -2.28 -1.25 -6.83
N ALA A 18 -1.01 -1.58 -7.03
CA ALA A 18 -0.54 -2.96 -7.11
C ALA A 18 -0.28 -3.48 -5.69
N VAL A 19 -1.01 -4.50 -5.26
CA VAL A 19 -0.90 -5.07 -3.92
C VAL A 19 -0.08 -6.34 -3.96
N VAL A 20 1.18 -6.25 -3.54
CA VAL A 20 2.14 -7.37 -3.52
C VAL A 20 1.94 -8.19 -2.25
N GLY A 21 1.64 -9.47 -2.42
CA GLY A 21 1.31 -10.37 -1.31
C GLY A 21 -0.17 -10.36 -0.95
N LEU A 22 -1.05 -9.86 -1.82
CA LEU A 22 -2.49 -9.93 -1.62
C LEU A 22 -2.95 -11.39 -1.48
N SER A 23 -3.66 -11.69 -0.39
CA SER A 23 -4.24 -13.00 -0.13
C SER A 23 -5.69 -13.08 -0.60
N ALA A 24 -6.12 -14.26 -1.04
CA ALA A 24 -7.53 -14.55 -1.30
C ALA A 24 -8.32 -14.85 -0.01
N ASP A 25 -7.63 -15.06 1.12
CA ASP A 25 -8.27 -15.34 2.40
C ASP A 25 -8.92 -14.08 2.98
N TRP A 26 -10.23 -14.11 3.14
CA TRP A 26 -11.04 -12.96 3.57
C TRP A 26 -10.64 -12.37 4.93
N PHE A 27 -10.00 -13.15 5.82
CA PHE A 27 -9.55 -12.71 7.14
C PHE A 27 -8.12 -12.14 7.17
N ARG A 28 -7.43 -12.11 6.04
CA ARG A 28 -6.07 -11.54 5.95
C ARG A 28 -6.10 -10.01 5.83
N PRO A 29 -5.18 -9.30 6.49
CA PRO A 29 -5.10 -7.84 6.40
C PRO A 29 -5.01 -7.30 4.98
N SER A 30 -4.27 -7.98 4.09
CA SER A 30 -4.16 -7.59 2.69
C SER A 30 -5.51 -7.64 1.96
N TYR A 31 -6.35 -8.63 2.27
CA TYR A 31 -7.69 -8.75 1.69
C TYR A 31 -8.60 -7.59 2.13
N PHE A 32 -8.63 -7.28 3.44
CA PHE A 32 -9.44 -6.16 3.95
C PHE A 32 -9.01 -4.83 3.36
N ALA A 33 -7.69 -4.60 3.29
CA ALA A 33 -7.16 -3.35 2.76
C ALA A 33 -7.51 -3.22 1.27
N ALA A 34 -7.26 -4.25 0.47
CA ALA A 34 -7.59 -4.24 -0.96
C ALA A 34 -9.09 -4.04 -1.21
N LYS A 35 -9.96 -4.80 -0.50
CA LYS A 35 -11.41 -4.67 -0.62
C LYS A 35 -11.88 -3.27 -0.26
N TYR A 36 -11.35 -2.69 0.83
CA TYR A 36 -11.65 -1.31 1.23
C TYR A 36 -11.24 -0.31 0.15
N MET A 37 -10.03 -0.42 -0.40
CA MET A 37 -9.57 0.51 -1.43
C MET A 37 -10.42 0.41 -2.70
N ILE A 38 -10.81 -0.79 -3.13
CA ILE A 38 -11.75 -0.99 -4.26
C ILE A 38 -13.07 -0.27 -4.00
N THR A 39 -13.66 -0.41 -2.80
CA THR A 39 -14.94 0.25 -2.47
C THR A 39 -14.84 1.78 -2.39
N HIS A 40 -13.62 2.31 -2.30
CA HIS A 40 -13.34 3.75 -2.32
C HIS A 40 -12.81 4.25 -3.66
N GLY A 41 -13.00 3.48 -4.74
CA GLY A 41 -12.76 3.93 -6.11
C GLY A 41 -11.36 3.69 -6.65
N TYR A 42 -10.49 2.97 -5.91
CA TYR A 42 -9.18 2.59 -6.43
C TYR A 42 -9.26 1.35 -7.31
N THR A 43 -8.47 1.34 -8.36
CA THR A 43 -8.18 0.10 -9.10
C THR A 43 -7.11 -0.68 -8.37
N VAL A 44 -7.41 -1.92 -7.98
CA VAL A 44 -6.45 -2.80 -7.30
C VAL A 44 -5.98 -3.87 -8.27
N ILE A 45 -4.67 -4.03 -8.37
CA ILE A 45 -4.01 -5.08 -9.16
C ILE A 45 -3.36 -6.07 -8.19
N PRO A 46 -3.90 -7.28 -8.05
CA PRO A 46 -3.30 -8.31 -7.21
C PRO A 46 -1.96 -8.79 -7.75
N VAL A 47 -0.96 -8.93 -6.86
CA VAL A 47 0.32 -9.55 -7.18
C VAL A 47 0.61 -10.66 -6.17
N ASN A 48 0.35 -11.90 -6.58
CA ASN A 48 0.61 -13.09 -5.78
C ASN A 48 0.73 -14.32 -6.69
N PRO A 49 1.85 -15.08 -6.65
CA PRO A 49 2.05 -16.24 -7.51
C PRO A 49 1.14 -17.45 -7.19
N ARG A 50 0.45 -17.43 -6.04
CA ARG A 50 -0.40 -18.54 -5.60
C ARG A 50 -1.82 -18.53 -6.18
N TYR A 51 -2.25 -17.40 -6.73
CA TYR A 51 -3.63 -17.20 -7.16
C TYR A 51 -3.68 -16.68 -8.59
N ALA A 52 -4.63 -17.16 -9.37
CA ALA A 52 -4.90 -16.65 -10.71
C ALA A 52 -5.78 -15.38 -10.66
N GLU A 53 -6.64 -15.32 -9.64
CA GLU A 53 -7.60 -14.23 -9.46
C GLU A 53 -7.84 -13.98 -7.96
N ILE A 54 -8.00 -12.71 -7.57
CA ILE A 54 -8.35 -12.29 -6.21
C ILE A 54 -9.30 -11.09 -6.32
N LEU A 55 -10.43 -11.12 -5.57
CA LEU A 55 -11.44 -10.04 -5.57
C LEU A 55 -11.99 -9.72 -6.97
N GLY A 56 -12.12 -10.74 -7.83
CA GLY A 56 -12.58 -10.57 -9.21
C GLY A 56 -11.56 -9.89 -10.13
N GLN A 57 -10.32 -9.75 -9.69
CA GLN A 57 -9.23 -9.16 -10.45
C GLN A 57 -8.17 -10.21 -10.77
N LYS A 58 -7.66 -10.19 -12.02
CA LYS A 58 -6.54 -11.05 -12.42
C LYS A 58 -5.33 -10.80 -11.51
N SER A 59 -4.74 -11.87 -10.98
CA SER A 59 -3.51 -11.80 -10.21
C SER A 59 -2.29 -12.10 -11.07
N TYR A 60 -1.21 -11.36 -10.84
CA TYR A 60 0.07 -11.54 -11.51
C TYR A 60 1.09 -12.15 -10.56
N LYS A 61 2.06 -12.92 -11.08
CA LYS A 61 3.06 -13.60 -10.23
C LYS A 61 4.05 -12.61 -9.61
N SER A 62 4.42 -11.58 -10.36
CA SER A 62 5.31 -10.49 -9.93
C SER A 62 4.88 -9.17 -10.58
N LEU A 63 5.47 -8.06 -10.15
CA LEU A 63 5.26 -6.75 -10.79
C LEU A 63 5.71 -6.76 -12.25
N ARG A 64 6.76 -7.51 -12.58
CA ARG A 64 7.32 -7.65 -13.94
C ARG A 64 6.40 -8.41 -14.89
N ASP A 65 5.51 -9.25 -14.38
CA ASP A 65 4.55 -10.01 -15.21
C ASP A 65 3.30 -9.18 -15.57
N ILE A 66 3.17 -7.98 -15.03
CA ILE A 66 2.07 -7.08 -15.37
C ILE A 66 2.32 -6.49 -16.76
N PRO A 67 1.35 -6.58 -17.70
CA PRO A 67 1.50 -5.96 -19.03
C PRO A 67 1.86 -4.47 -18.94
N ALA A 68 2.75 -4.01 -19.82
CA ALA A 68 3.32 -2.66 -19.75
C ALA A 68 2.25 -1.55 -19.75
N GLU A 69 1.18 -1.71 -20.51
CA GLU A 69 0.06 -0.77 -20.57
C GLU A 69 -0.75 -0.69 -19.26
N ILE A 70 -0.71 -1.73 -18.44
CA ILE A 70 -1.30 -1.76 -17.09
C ILE A 70 -0.28 -1.23 -16.08
N ALA A 71 0.96 -1.70 -16.16
CA ALA A 71 2.03 -1.29 -15.26
C ALA A 71 2.26 0.23 -15.27
N ALA A 72 2.18 0.87 -16.43
CA ALA A 72 2.31 2.31 -16.59
C ALA A 72 1.24 3.14 -15.84
N LYS A 73 0.16 2.51 -15.40
CA LYS A 73 -0.93 3.16 -14.63
C LYS A 73 -0.78 2.99 -13.12
N ILE A 74 0.21 2.19 -12.66
CA ILE A 74 0.39 1.92 -11.24
C ILE A 74 0.96 3.15 -10.55
N ASP A 75 0.20 3.69 -9.61
CA ASP A 75 0.64 4.80 -8.77
C ASP A 75 1.34 4.28 -7.51
N ILE A 76 0.73 3.31 -6.82
CA ILE A 76 1.24 2.77 -5.56
C ILE A 76 1.57 1.28 -5.71
N VAL A 77 2.76 0.89 -5.28
CA VAL A 77 3.10 -0.51 -4.99
C VAL A 77 2.98 -0.71 -3.48
N ASP A 78 1.93 -1.42 -3.06
CA ASP A 78 1.58 -1.67 -1.67
C ASP A 78 2.05 -3.04 -1.22
N CYS A 79 2.94 -3.09 -0.20
CA CYS A 79 3.71 -4.27 0.17
C CYS A 79 3.16 -4.96 1.42
N PHE A 80 2.42 -6.05 1.24
CA PHE A 80 2.02 -7.00 2.29
C PHE A 80 3.01 -8.18 2.35
N ARG A 81 4.28 -7.86 2.53
CA ARG A 81 5.38 -8.83 2.60
C ARG A 81 6.25 -8.58 3.83
N LYS A 82 7.09 -9.55 4.17
CA LYS A 82 8.08 -9.39 5.25
C LYS A 82 9.13 -8.35 4.84
N THR A 83 9.71 -7.67 5.81
CA THR A 83 10.75 -6.65 5.58
C THR A 83 11.87 -7.16 4.67
N GLY A 84 12.34 -8.41 4.87
CA GLY A 84 13.41 -8.99 4.04
C GLY A 84 13.04 -9.21 2.56
N ASP A 85 11.76 -9.19 2.21
CA ASP A 85 11.30 -9.38 0.82
C ASP A 85 11.14 -8.06 0.05
N ILE A 86 11.38 -6.90 0.69
CA ILE A 86 11.03 -5.59 0.15
C ILE A 86 12.03 -5.11 -0.93
N MET A 87 13.31 -5.43 -0.80
CA MET A 87 14.32 -4.91 -1.73
C MET A 87 14.03 -5.30 -3.20
N PRO A 88 13.77 -6.58 -3.56
CA PRO A 88 13.43 -6.94 -4.93
C PRO A 88 12.12 -6.28 -5.42
N ILE A 89 11.14 -6.09 -4.52
CA ILE A 89 9.88 -5.41 -4.85
C ILE A 89 10.13 -3.94 -5.17
N ALA A 90 11.02 -3.28 -4.43
CA ALA A 90 11.39 -1.89 -4.65
C ALA A 90 12.12 -1.71 -6.00
N GLU A 91 13.03 -2.63 -6.35
CA GLU A 91 13.69 -2.66 -7.67
C GLU A 91 12.67 -2.82 -8.80
N ASP A 92 11.71 -3.73 -8.64
CA ASP A 92 10.64 -3.94 -9.60
C ASP A 92 9.71 -2.72 -9.71
N ALA A 93 9.38 -2.08 -8.59
CA ALA A 93 8.56 -0.87 -8.56
C ALA A 93 9.21 0.28 -9.33
N ILE A 94 10.53 0.47 -9.18
CA ILE A 94 11.29 1.44 -9.97
C ILE A 94 11.23 1.09 -11.45
N ALA A 95 11.44 -0.17 -11.79
CA ALA A 95 11.52 -0.62 -13.19
C ALA A 95 10.19 -0.48 -13.95
N ILE A 96 9.05 -0.62 -13.27
CA ILE A 96 7.73 -0.41 -13.88
C ILE A 96 7.29 1.06 -13.87
N GLY A 97 8.09 1.95 -13.25
CA GLY A 97 7.79 3.39 -13.18
C GLY A 97 6.68 3.76 -12.19
N ALA A 98 6.49 2.97 -11.13
CA ALA A 98 5.55 3.30 -10.06
C ALA A 98 5.94 4.61 -9.38
N LYS A 99 4.96 5.32 -8.80
CA LYS A 99 5.18 6.62 -8.16
C LYS A 99 5.48 6.51 -6.68
N VAL A 100 4.96 5.46 -6.02
CA VAL A 100 5.03 5.30 -4.57
C VAL A 100 5.35 3.85 -4.20
N LEU A 101 6.29 3.64 -3.30
CA LEU A 101 6.46 2.38 -2.56
C LEU A 101 5.80 2.52 -1.19
N TRP A 102 4.82 1.66 -0.90
CA TRP A 102 4.10 1.68 0.36
C TRP A 102 4.38 0.41 1.15
N GLN A 103 5.11 0.53 2.26
CA GLN A 103 5.43 -0.55 3.17
C GLN A 103 4.42 -0.54 4.33
N GLN A 104 3.69 -1.63 4.47
CA GLN A 104 2.62 -1.77 5.46
C GLN A 104 3.11 -1.76 6.92
N ILE A 105 2.18 -1.77 7.87
CA ILE A 105 2.49 -1.78 9.31
C ILE A 105 3.46 -2.91 9.65
N GLY A 106 4.53 -2.56 10.38
CA GLY A 106 5.58 -3.49 10.78
C GLY A 106 6.62 -3.76 9.70
N VAL A 107 6.47 -3.17 8.52
CA VAL A 107 7.44 -3.30 7.42
C VAL A 107 8.26 -2.02 7.33
N LEU A 108 9.56 -2.12 7.65
CA LEU A 108 10.50 -1.01 7.65
C LEU A 108 11.81 -1.46 6.97
N HIS A 109 11.94 -1.17 5.70
CA HIS A 109 13.16 -1.44 4.94
C HIS A 109 13.80 -0.12 4.52
N HIS A 110 14.74 0.37 5.33
CA HIS A 110 15.35 1.71 5.16
C HIS A 110 16.18 1.83 3.88
N GLU A 111 16.89 0.78 3.48
CA GLU A 111 17.67 0.79 2.24
C GLU A 111 16.78 0.87 1.00
N ALA A 112 15.67 0.11 0.99
CA ALA A 112 14.68 0.21 -0.08
C ALA A 112 14.01 1.59 -0.12
N ASP A 113 13.69 2.18 1.05
CA ASP A 113 13.17 3.55 1.15
C ASP A 113 14.15 4.55 0.52
N ALA A 114 15.43 4.45 0.86
CA ALA A 114 16.46 5.33 0.29
C ALA A 114 16.62 5.15 -1.22
N MET A 115 16.60 3.90 -1.69
CA MET A 115 16.75 3.57 -3.11
C MET A 115 15.59 4.13 -3.95
N VAL A 116 14.33 3.92 -3.54
CA VAL A 116 13.18 4.42 -4.32
C VAL A 116 13.11 5.93 -4.29
N ARG A 117 13.47 6.60 -3.17
CA ARG A 117 13.56 8.07 -3.10
C ARG A 117 14.65 8.62 -4.02
N ALA A 118 15.81 7.96 -4.10
CA ALA A 118 16.87 8.33 -5.03
C ALA A 118 16.43 8.20 -6.50
N ALA A 119 15.51 7.27 -6.79
CA ALA A 119 14.88 7.11 -8.10
C ALA A 119 13.71 8.10 -8.35
N GLY A 120 13.44 9.03 -7.43
CA GLY A 120 12.38 10.04 -7.57
C GLY A 120 10.98 9.59 -7.16
N MET A 121 10.85 8.43 -6.53
CA MET A 121 9.57 7.94 -6.01
C MET A 121 9.29 8.46 -4.59
N ASP A 122 8.03 8.58 -4.25
CA ASP A 122 7.62 8.69 -2.83
C ASP A 122 7.77 7.33 -2.13
N SER A 123 8.00 7.36 -0.83
CA SER A 123 8.06 6.15 -0.01
C SER A 123 7.36 6.35 1.33
N VAL A 124 6.55 5.37 1.71
CA VAL A 124 5.83 5.30 2.98
C VAL A 124 6.21 4.01 3.69
N MET A 125 6.56 4.09 4.97
CA MET A 125 6.90 2.92 5.78
C MET A 125 6.04 2.84 7.04
N ASP A 126 5.79 1.60 7.51
CA ASP A 126 5.08 1.31 8.76
C ASP A 126 3.70 1.96 8.84
N ARG A 127 2.94 1.90 7.73
CA ARG A 127 1.59 2.49 7.62
C ARG A 127 0.63 1.54 6.91
N CYS A 128 -0.60 1.41 7.41
CA CYS A 128 -1.64 0.72 6.67
C CYS A 128 -2.35 1.68 5.73
N VAL A 129 -2.33 1.39 4.43
CA VAL A 129 -2.96 2.21 3.39
C VAL A 129 -4.45 2.44 3.66
N LYS A 130 -5.16 1.40 4.11
CA LYS A 130 -6.58 1.48 4.50
C LYS A 130 -6.80 2.43 5.67
N ILE A 131 -5.99 2.32 6.73
CA ILE A 131 -6.12 3.14 7.93
C ILE A 131 -5.84 4.61 7.59
N GLU A 132 -4.78 4.88 6.85
CA GLU A 132 -4.44 6.25 6.47
C GLU A 132 -5.52 6.87 5.57
N HIS A 133 -6.04 6.11 4.60
CA HIS A 133 -7.15 6.57 3.78
C HIS A 133 -8.41 6.82 4.62
N GLY A 134 -8.78 5.89 5.50
CA GLY A 134 -9.96 6.03 6.36
C GLY A 134 -9.88 7.25 7.28
N ARG A 135 -8.68 7.58 7.78
CA ARG A 135 -8.43 8.76 8.61
C ARG A 135 -8.48 10.07 7.84
N LEU A 136 -7.97 10.09 6.61
CA LEU A 136 -7.81 11.33 5.83
C LEU A 136 -9.03 11.66 4.97
N PHE A 137 -9.76 10.63 4.51
CA PHE A 137 -10.85 10.76 3.55
C PHE A 137 -12.13 10.02 3.97
N GLY A 138 -12.06 9.13 4.96
CA GLY A 138 -13.20 8.34 5.43
C GLY A 138 -14.05 9.05 6.49
N GLY A 139 -15.07 8.34 7.00
CA GLY A 139 -16.02 8.85 7.98
C GLY A 139 -15.39 9.33 9.30
N LEU A 140 -14.24 8.80 9.70
CA LEU A 140 -13.53 9.24 10.89
C LEU A 140 -13.08 10.70 10.81
N ASN A 141 -12.63 11.15 9.63
CA ASN A 141 -12.27 12.55 9.41
C ASN A 141 -13.50 13.48 9.53
N TRP A 142 -14.65 13.05 9.03
CA TRP A 142 -15.93 13.77 9.14
C TRP A 142 -16.42 13.89 10.59
N CYS A 143 -16.16 12.88 11.42
CA CYS A 143 -16.49 12.89 12.83
C CYS A 143 -15.51 13.71 13.69
N GLY A 144 -14.56 14.40 13.08
CA GLY A 144 -13.56 15.20 13.79
C GLY A 144 -12.49 14.36 14.53
N VAL A 145 -12.44 13.05 14.29
CA VAL A 145 -11.44 12.16 14.88
C VAL A 145 -10.12 12.30 14.12
N ASN A 146 -9.49 13.44 14.29
CA ASN A 146 -8.14 13.69 13.78
C ASN A 146 -7.19 13.86 14.98
N THR A 147 -6.73 12.75 15.51
CA THR A 147 -5.87 12.74 16.71
C THR A 147 -4.44 13.22 16.43
N GLY A 148 -4.07 13.42 15.16
CA GLY A 148 -2.68 13.71 14.78
C GLY A 148 -1.69 12.56 15.07
N VAL A 149 -2.16 11.50 15.73
CA VAL A 149 -1.36 10.32 16.06
C VAL A 149 -1.55 9.28 14.97
N ILE A 150 -0.52 9.08 14.19
CA ILE A 150 -0.48 8.04 13.14
C ILE A 150 0.22 6.81 13.74
N SER A 151 -0.49 6.05 14.54
CA SER A 151 0.04 4.81 15.10
C SER A 151 -1.06 3.75 15.13
N ALA A 152 -0.72 2.56 14.61
CA ALA A 152 -1.55 1.38 14.80
C ALA A 152 -1.17 0.62 16.08
N LYS A 153 -0.16 1.09 16.80
CA LYS A 153 0.20 0.51 18.11
C LYS A 153 -0.93 0.80 19.08
N ARG A 154 -1.40 -0.25 19.73
CA ARG A 154 -2.38 -0.14 20.81
C ARG A 154 -1.83 0.78 21.92
N PRO A 155 -2.54 1.82 22.34
CA PRO A 155 -2.13 2.64 23.46
C PRO A 155 -1.98 1.78 24.73
N GLN A 156 -0.88 1.93 25.46
CA GLN A 156 -0.64 1.16 26.67
C GLN A 156 -1.65 1.42 27.80
N TRP A 157 -2.38 2.55 27.72
CA TRP A 157 -3.42 2.92 28.69
C TRP A 157 -4.79 2.30 28.39
N LEU A 158 -4.98 1.64 27.23
CA LEU A 158 -6.19 0.88 26.95
C LEU A 158 -6.09 -0.49 27.65
N ALA A 159 -6.62 -0.54 28.87
CA ALA A 159 -6.91 -1.82 29.53
C ALA A 159 -8.19 -2.42 28.93
N TYR A 160 -8.20 -3.73 28.74
CA TYR A 160 -9.43 -4.51 28.55
C TYR A 160 -9.86 -5.05 29.89
#